data_127b66d2a7d90da5bbdc9158af2e9ef6
#
_entry.id   127b66d2a7d90da5bbdc9158af2e9ef6
#
_cell.length_a   1.000
_cell.length_b   1.000
_cell.length_c   1.000
_cell.angle_alpha   90.00
_cell.angle_beta   90.00
_cell.angle_gamma   90.00
#
_symmetry.space_group_name_H-M   'P 1'
#
loop_
_entity.id
_entity.type
_entity.pdbx_description
1 polymer ?
#
loop_
_entity_poly.entity_id
_entity_poly.type
_entity_poly.pdbx_seq_one_letter_code
_entity_poly.pdbx_strand_id
1 'polypeptide(L)'
;MEQRRICPYCMQKLEAGEEQCPHCGRELAGRNPSGSLPAGTVLAGRYTVGDIQSVDGEGILYRGVENNGPFRVTIKEYMPLTLAAERGRDCILRPKPGSEVLFKTTRMDFADLYRFIQRITPANGLEAVLDVFEENNTVYAVMENPGGRPLQKWLEEHGTVTPQQACAMLEPVFNGVEAMHQVGLVHRGICPANIRIMDNGRARLTGYATVGLRTAGSGLHEQLYEGYSAPEQYSTAEFEGRYTDEYSLAAVFYRMVCGLS
;
A
#
# COMPACT_ATOMS: atom_id res chain seq x y z
N MET A 1 17.71 -27.51 3.38
CA MET A 1 16.88 -26.80 2.38
C MET A 1 17.72 -25.61 1.95
N GLU A 2 18.19 -25.58 0.70
CA GLU A 2 18.91 -24.44 0.17
C GLU A 2 18.01 -23.19 0.21
N GLN A 3 18.47 -22.16 0.93
CA GLN A 3 17.82 -20.86 0.93
C GLN A 3 17.86 -20.31 -0.50
N ARG A 4 16.73 -20.31 -1.17
CA ARG A 4 16.59 -19.71 -2.50
C ARG A 4 16.91 -18.23 -2.40
N ARG A 5 18.06 -17.84 -2.93
CA ARG A 5 18.45 -16.42 -3.01
C ARG A 5 17.55 -15.72 -4.01
N ILE A 6 16.95 -14.59 -3.60
CA ILE A 6 16.02 -13.81 -4.41
C ILE A 6 16.54 -12.38 -4.49
N CYS A 7 16.45 -11.75 -5.65
CA CYS A 7 16.77 -10.34 -5.81
C CYS A 7 15.80 -9.48 -4.99
N PRO A 8 16.27 -8.63 -4.06
CA PRO A 8 15.37 -7.81 -3.25
C PRO A 8 14.57 -6.78 -4.06
N TYR A 9 15.06 -6.43 -5.25
CA TYR A 9 14.48 -5.37 -6.08
C TYR A 9 13.44 -5.86 -7.09
N CYS A 10 13.73 -6.95 -7.81
CA CYS A 10 12.84 -7.47 -8.84
C CYS A 10 12.19 -8.81 -8.45
N MET A 11 12.53 -9.35 -7.28
CA MET A 11 12.00 -10.61 -6.71
C MET A 11 12.21 -11.83 -7.64
N GLN A 12 13.19 -11.78 -8.56
CA GLN A 12 13.58 -12.91 -9.38
C GLN A 12 14.62 -13.77 -8.64
N LYS A 13 14.63 -15.07 -8.94
CA LYS A 13 15.61 -16.00 -8.38
C LYS A 13 17.02 -15.63 -8.84
N LEU A 14 17.97 -15.81 -7.93
CA LEU A 14 19.40 -15.58 -8.16
C LEU A 14 20.16 -16.88 -7.96
N GLU A 15 21.24 -17.03 -8.69
CA GLU A 15 22.22 -18.08 -8.46
C GLU A 15 23.21 -17.69 -7.36
N ALA A 16 23.95 -18.68 -6.86
CA ALA A 16 24.94 -18.42 -5.82
C ALA A 16 26.13 -17.62 -6.42
N GLY A 17 26.57 -16.57 -5.67
CA GLY A 17 27.75 -15.79 -6.05
C GLY A 17 27.47 -14.54 -6.91
N GLU A 18 26.24 -14.30 -7.32
CA GLU A 18 25.90 -13.07 -8.06
C GLU A 18 26.00 -11.84 -7.16
N GLU A 19 26.72 -10.82 -7.58
CA GLU A 19 26.83 -9.50 -6.95
C GLU A 19 25.87 -8.47 -7.57
N GLN A 20 25.51 -8.69 -8.83
CA GLN A 20 24.56 -7.89 -9.58
C GLN A 20 23.43 -8.79 -10.11
N CYS A 21 22.20 -8.30 -10.06
CA CYS A 21 21.06 -9.07 -10.53
C CYS A 21 21.04 -9.12 -12.07
N PRO A 22 21.08 -10.31 -12.70
CA PRO A 22 21.05 -10.45 -14.16
C PRO A 22 19.71 -10.00 -14.78
N HIS A 23 18.64 -9.95 -13.97
CA HIS A 23 17.31 -9.59 -14.46
C HIS A 23 17.01 -8.09 -14.43
N CYS A 24 17.53 -7.36 -13.44
CA CYS A 24 17.23 -5.92 -13.30
C CYS A 24 18.47 -5.02 -13.27
N GLY A 25 19.68 -5.60 -13.33
CA GLY A 25 20.95 -4.88 -13.40
C GLY A 25 21.36 -4.16 -12.11
N ARG A 26 20.63 -4.33 -10.99
CA ARG A 26 20.96 -3.66 -9.72
C ARG A 26 21.97 -4.47 -8.91
N GLU A 27 22.87 -3.75 -8.22
CA GLU A 27 23.79 -4.35 -7.24
C GLU A 27 22.99 -4.94 -6.06
N LEU A 28 23.39 -6.14 -5.61
CA LEU A 28 22.71 -6.90 -4.57
C LEU A 28 23.21 -6.56 -3.16
N ALA A 29 24.20 -5.68 -3.04
CA ALA A 29 24.74 -5.20 -1.75
C ALA A 29 23.80 -4.25 -0.99
N GLY A 30 22.69 -3.83 -1.59
CA GLY A 30 21.70 -2.93 -0.97
C GLY A 30 21.07 -3.57 0.27
N ARG A 31 21.06 -2.79 1.35
CA ARG A 31 20.40 -3.17 2.61
C ARG A 31 19.25 -2.24 2.88
N ASN A 32 18.15 -2.79 3.35
CA ASN A 32 17.08 -1.95 3.89
C ASN A 32 17.61 -1.10 5.05
N PRO A 33 17.14 0.13 5.24
CA PRO A 33 17.55 1.00 6.33
C PRO A 33 17.40 0.35 7.71
N SER A 34 18.20 0.81 8.67
CA SER A 34 18.08 0.39 10.08
C SER A 34 16.66 0.61 10.58
N GLY A 35 16.15 -0.34 11.36
CA GLY A 35 14.79 -0.31 11.89
C GLY A 35 13.74 -0.98 10.99
N SER A 36 14.01 -1.17 9.70
CA SER A 36 13.15 -1.95 8.80
C SER A 36 13.53 -3.45 8.81
N LEU A 37 12.70 -4.29 8.20
CA LEU A 37 13.06 -5.70 7.99
C LEU A 37 14.21 -5.82 6.99
N PRO A 38 15.21 -6.68 7.28
CA PRO A 38 16.22 -7.03 6.29
C PRO A 38 15.60 -7.67 5.06
N ALA A 39 16.11 -7.34 3.87
CA ALA A 39 15.75 -8.07 2.65
C ALA A 39 16.13 -9.55 2.80
N GLY A 40 15.25 -10.43 2.35
CA GLY A 40 15.38 -11.88 2.53
C GLY A 40 14.74 -12.42 3.79
N THR A 41 14.21 -11.56 4.69
CA THR A 41 13.41 -12.01 5.84
C THR A 41 12.21 -12.81 5.34
N VAL A 42 11.96 -13.97 5.97
CA VAL A 42 10.79 -14.80 5.66
C VAL A 42 9.73 -14.58 6.73
N LEU A 43 8.56 -14.16 6.32
CA LEU A 43 7.40 -13.92 7.19
C LEU A 43 6.38 -15.07 7.01
N ALA A 44 5.78 -15.49 8.13
CA ALA A 44 4.82 -16.60 8.20
C ALA A 44 5.30 -17.89 7.50
N GLY A 45 6.62 -18.08 7.34
CA GLY A 45 7.19 -19.19 6.56
C GLY A 45 6.85 -19.17 5.05
N ARG A 46 6.15 -18.15 4.59
CA ARG A 46 5.50 -18.10 3.28
C ARG A 46 5.94 -16.95 2.39
N TYR A 47 6.25 -15.79 2.94
CA TYR A 47 6.56 -14.59 2.18
C TYR A 47 7.99 -14.13 2.40
N THR A 48 8.74 -13.91 1.34
CA THR A 48 10.09 -13.33 1.42
C THR A 48 10.03 -11.84 1.16
N VAL A 49 10.57 -11.06 2.10
CA VAL A 49 10.65 -9.59 2.04
C VAL A 49 11.77 -9.15 1.11
N GLY A 50 11.49 -8.16 0.28
CA GLY A 50 12.46 -7.48 -0.60
C GLY A 50 12.87 -6.10 -0.09
N ASP A 51 13.07 -5.17 -1.03
CA ASP A 51 13.38 -3.77 -0.74
C ASP A 51 12.12 -2.99 -0.30
N ILE A 52 12.37 -1.85 0.33
CA ILE A 52 11.34 -0.88 0.68
C ILE A 52 10.86 -0.17 -0.60
N GLN A 53 9.54 -0.10 -0.76
CA GLN A 53 8.90 0.70 -1.82
C GLN A 53 8.59 2.12 -1.35
N SER A 54 8.02 2.23 -0.16
CA SER A 54 7.67 3.50 0.48
C SER A 54 7.55 3.35 1.99
N VAL A 55 7.59 4.49 2.67
CA VAL A 55 7.30 4.64 4.10
C VAL A 55 6.24 5.71 4.24
N ASP A 56 5.21 5.45 5.02
CA ASP A 56 4.15 6.40 5.33
C ASP A 56 3.96 6.54 6.86
N GLY A 57 2.96 7.31 7.28
CA GLY A 57 2.67 7.54 8.70
C GLY A 57 2.28 6.26 9.48
N GLU A 58 1.85 5.22 8.78
CA GLU A 58 1.39 3.95 9.37
C GLU A 58 2.46 2.88 9.39
N GLY A 59 3.45 2.98 8.48
CA GLY A 59 4.47 1.95 8.41
C GLY A 59 5.26 1.89 7.13
N ILE A 60 5.68 0.69 6.79
CA ILE A 60 6.60 0.42 5.70
C ILE A 60 5.95 -0.50 4.67
N LEU A 61 6.09 -0.13 3.41
CA LEU A 61 5.66 -0.95 2.27
C LEU A 61 6.89 -1.61 1.63
N TYR A 62 6.92 -2.93 1.62
CA TYR A 62 7.98 -3.73 1.01
C TYR A 62 7.51 -4.39 -0.28
N ARG A 63 8.47 -4.62 -1.19
CA ARG A 63 8.31 -5.68 -2.20
C ARG A 63 8.38 -7.02 -1.53
N GLY A 64 7.71 -8.00 -2.10
CA GLY A 64 7.77 -9.37 -1.60
C GLY A 64 7.47 -10.39 -2.68
N VAL A 65 7.69 -11.65 -2.33
CA VAL A 65 7.29 -12.79 -3.15
C VAL A 65 6.76 -13.89 -2.26
N GLU A 66 5.74 -14.58 -2.73
CA GLU A 66 5.27 -15.81 -2.11
C GLU A 66 6.19 -16.99 -2.48
N ASN A 67 6.73 -17.68 -1.47
CA ASN A 67 7.80 -18.68 -1.65
C ASN A 67 7.36 -19.91 -2.48
N ASN A 68 6.09 -20.27 -2.38
CA ASN A 68 5.53 -21.45 -3.06
C ASN A 68 4.66 -21.10 -4.28
N GLY A 69 4.63 -19.83 -4.68
CA GLY A 69 3.84 -19.32 -5.79
C GLY A 69 4.67 -18.48 -6.76
N PRO A 70 4.16 -18.18 -7.94
CA PRO A 70 4.81 -17.28 -8.89
C PRO A 70 4.54 -15.81 -8.58
N PHE A 71 3.83 -15.51 -7.49
CA PHE A 71 3.24 -14.20 -7.28
C PHE A 71 4.19 -13.24 -6.57
N ARG A 72 4.42 -12.09 -7.21
CA ARG A 72 4.95 -10.91 -6.55
C ARG A 72 3.85 -10.33 -5.69
N VAL A 73 4.21 -9.96 -4.48
CA VAL A 73 3.31 -9.35 -3.51
C VAL A 73 3.87 -8.02 -3.05
N THR A 74 3.00 -7.21 -2.48
CA THR A 74 3.36 -6.04 -1.70
C THR A 74 3.03 -6.33 -0.24
N ILE A 75 3.96 -6.05 0.67
CA ILE A 75 3.81 -6.34 2.10
C ILE A 75 3.81 -5.02 2.85
N LYS A 76 2.69 -4.63 3.44
CA LYS A 76 2.59 -3.46 4.31
C LYS A 76 2.77 -3.92 5.76
N GLU A 77 3.78 -3.38 6.42
CA GLU A 77 4.04 -3.59 7.83
C GLU A 77 3.48 -2.42 8.63
N TYR A 78 2.69 -2.68 9.66
CA TYR A 78 2.30 -1.65 10.62
C TYR A 78 3.49 -1.28 11.49
N MET A 79 4.09 -0.12 11.25
CA MET A 79 5.26 0.40 11.96
C MET A 79 5.23 1.92 12.04
N PRO A 80 4.28 2.53 12.75
CA PRO A 80 4.20 3.98 12.86
C PRO A 80 5.37 4.53 13.68
N LEU A 81 6.22 5.35 13.06
CA LEU A 81 7.40 5.94 13.68
C LEU A 81 7.08 6.83 14.88
N THR A 82 5.86 7.31 15.00
CA THR A 82 5.39 8.08 16.16
C THR A 82 5.24 7.22 17.41
N LEU A 83 4.86 5.93 17.27
CA LEU A 83 4.55 5.00 18.35
C LEU A 83 5.58 3.90 18.51
N ALA A 84 6.25 3.50 17.43
CA ALA A 84 7.31 2.49 17.44
C ALA A 84 8.65 3.12 17.81
N ALA A 85 9.40 2.48 18.74
CA ALA A 85 10.71 2.95 19.15
C ALA A 85 11.79 2.43 18.20
N GLU A 86 11.90 1.11 18.12
CA GLU A 86 12.95 0.43 17.37
C GLU A 86 12.58 -1.03 17.09
N ARG A 87 13.31 -1.62 16.17
CA ARG A 87 13.32 -3.06 15.92
C ARG A 87 14.61 -3.66 16.43
N GLY A 88 14.50 -4.70 17.25
CA GLY A 88 15.64 -5.47 17.71
C GLY A 88 16.25 -6.35 16.61
N ARG A 89 17.42 -6.96 16.88
CA ARG A 89 18.04 -7.96 15.99
C ARG A 89 17.17 -9.21 15.80
N ASP A 90 16.24 -9.44 16.72
CA ASP A 90 15.23 -10.48 16.70
C ASP A 90 14.03 -10.17 15.77
N CYS A 91 14.10 -9.08 15.05
CA CYS A 91 13.03 -8.52 14.21
C CYS A 91 11.78 -8.06 14.98
N ILE A 92 11.74 -8.16 16.30
CA ILE A 92 10.59 -7.78 17.12
C ILE A 92 10.51 -6.25 17.21
N LEU A 93 9.35 -5.71 16.88
CA LEU A 93 9.04 -4.29 16.97
C LEU A 93 8.64 -3.95 18.42
N ARG A 94 9.23 -2.88 18.96
CA ARG A 94 8.95 -2.41 20.31
C ARG A 94 8.28 -1.04 20.27
N PRO A 95 7.17 -0.85 21.00
CA PRO A 95 6.57 0.47 21.13
C PRO A 95 7.48 1.41 21.93
N LYS A 96 7.32 2.71 21.76
CA LYS A 96 7.95 3.70 22.61
C LYS A 96 7.40 3.62 24.04
N PRO A 97 8.23 3.90 25.06
CA PRO A 97 7.76 3.97 26.44
C PRO A 97 6.55 4.91 26.58
N GLY A 98 5.48 4.42 27.17
CA GLY A 98 4.22 5.15 27.32
C GLY A 98 3.27 5.10 26.12
N SER A 99 3.67 4.47 25.01
CA SER A 99 2.84 4.34 23.81
C SER A 99 2.26 2.92 23.64
N GLU A 100 2.47 2.02 24.57
CA GLU A 100 2.17 0.59 24.45
C GLU A 100 0.68 0.33 24.17
N VAL A 101 -0.21 1.00 24.91
CA VAL A 101 -1.66 0.85 24.77
C VAL A 101 -2.10 1.38 23.41
N LEU A 102 -1.65 2.58 23.05
CA LEU A 102 -2.02 3.22 21.79
C LEU A 102 -1.50 2.43 20.59
N PHE A 103 -0.23 1.98 20.65
CA PHE A 103 0.35 1.11 19.63
C PHE A 103 -0.46 -0.19 19.45
N LYS A 104 -0.88 -0.81 20.56
CA LYS A 104 -1.71 -2.02 20.50
C LYS A 104 -3.07 -1.76 19.87
N THR A 105 -3.74 -0.66 20.26
CA THR A 105 -5.07 -0.30 19.72
C THR A 105 -5.01 -0.02 18.23
N THR A 106 -4.12 0.87 17.80
CA THR A 106 -4.00 1.25 16.40
C THR A 106 -3.47 0.10 15.52
N ARG A 107 -2.67 -0.82 16.08
CA ARG A 107 -2.29 -2.07 15.42
C ARG A 107 -3.50 -2.97 15.16
N MET A 108 -4.44 -3.06 16.12
CA MET A 108 -5.68 -3.80 15.93
C MET A 108 -6.56 -3.16 14.86
N ASP A 109 -6.68 -1.83 14.87
CA ASP A 109 -7.43 -1.08 13.85
C ASP A 109 -6.87 -1.34 12.44
N PHE A 110 -5.54 -1.37 12.30
CA PHE A 110 -4.87 -1.73 11.06
C PHE A 110 -5.23 -3.16 10.63
N ALA A 111 -5.12 -4.13 11.53
CA ALA A 111 -5.43 -5.52 11.24
C ALA A 111 -6.89 -5.68 10.79
N ASP A 112 -7.82 -5.03 11.48
CA ASP A 112 -9.25 -5.14 11.21
C ASP A 112 -9.61 -4.49 9.87
N LEU A 113 -9.03 -3.33 9.54
CA LEU A 113 -9.22 -2.70 8.23
C LEU A 113 -8.80 -3.65 7.10
N TYR A 114 -7.56 -4.18 7.16
CA TYR A 114 -7.08 -5.04 6.08
C TYR A 114 -7.82 -6.37 5.99
N ARG A 115 -8.27 -6.96 7.12
CA ARG A 115 -9.15 -8.13 7.12
C ARG A 115 -10.53 -7.80 6.52
N PHE A 116 -11.03 -6.59 6.73
CA PHE A 116 -12.28 -6.12 6.13
C PHE A 116 -12.11 -5.99 4.60
N ILE A 117 -11.06 -5.32 4.16
CA ILE A 117 -10.75 -5.17 2.74
C ILE A 117 -10.57 -6.54 2.09
N GLN A 118 -9.90 -7.49 2.74
CA GLN A 118 -9.72 -8.85 2.25
C GLN A 118 -11.04 -9.54 1.87
N ARG A 119 -12.12 -9.25 2.57
CA ARG A 119 -13.45 -9.84 2.32
C ARG A 119 -14.16 -9.23 1.12
N ILE A 120 -13.87 -7.96 0.79
CA ILE A 120 -14.52 -7.25 -0.32
C ILE A 120 -13.68 -7.25 -1.60
N THR A 121 -12.42 -7.62 -1.55
CA THR A 121 -11.47 -7.54 -2.66
C THR A 121 -11.65 -8.50 -3.84
N PRO A 122 -12.54 -9.46 -3.89
CA PRO A 122 -12.94 -10.01 -5.18
C PRO A 122 -13.61 -8.98 -6.10
N ALA A 123 -13.93 -7.77 -5.57
CA ALA A 123 -14.45 -6.67 -6.39
C ALA A 123 -13.37 -6.19 -7.38
N ASN A 124 -13.67 -6.26 -8.65
CA ASN A 124 -12.84 -5.71 -9.71
C ASN A 124 -12.57 -4.23 -9.44
N GLY A 125 -11.32 -3.82 -9.58
CA GLY A 125 -10.92 -2.41 -9.43
C GLY A 125 -10.21 -2.05 -8.15
N LEU A 126 -10.17 -2.95 -7.16
CA LEU A 126 -9.38 -2.80 -5.93
C LEU A 126 -8.16 -3.73 -5.94
N GLU A 127 -7.06 -3.31 -5.32
CA GLU A 127 -5.93 -4.18 -5.02
C GLU A 127 -6.35 -5.25 -4.01
N ALA A 128 -6.12 -6.53 -4.34
CA ALA A 128 -6.53 -7.61 -3.47
C ALA A 128 -5.63 -7.74 -2.24
N VAL A 129 -6.21 -7.84 -1.05
CA VAL A 129 -5.53 -8.26 0.17
C VAL A 129 -5.55 -9.78 0.24
N LEU A 130 -4.37 -10.39 0.16
CA LEU A 130 -4.21 -11.85 0.08
C LEU A 130 -4.13 -12.48 1.47
N ASP A 131 -3.46 -11.81 2.41
CA ASP A 131 -3.22 -12.32 3.76
C ASP A 131 -3.06 -11.19 4.77
N VAL A 132 -3.47 -11.44 6.03
CA VAL A 132 -3.26 -10.52 7.16
C VAL A 132 -2.88 -11.36 8.38
N PHE A 133 -1.68 -11.15 8.92
CA PHE A 133 -1.19 -11.93 10.04
C PHE A 133 -0.36 -11.09 11.01
N GLU A 134 -0.21 -11.62 12.23
CA GLU A 134 0.59 -11.02 13.29
C GLU A 134 1.90 -11.80 13.45
N GLU A 135 3.02 -11.08 13.39
CA GLU A 135 4.37 -11.58 13.66
C GLU A 135 5.24 -10.42 14.11
N ASN A 136 6.37 -10.69 14.78
CA ASN A 136 7.33 -9.66 15.20
C ASN A 136 6.72 -8.51 16.04
N ASN A 137 5.67 -8.80 16.80
CA ASN A 137 4.89 -7.84 17.59
C ASN A 137 4.25 -6.72 16.73
N THR A 138 4.00 -6.98 15.45
CA THR A 138 3.29 -6.10 14.55
C THR A 138 2.31 -6.89 13.67
N VAL A 139 1.69 -6.21 12.71
CA VAL A 139 0.77 -6.79 11.73
C VAL A 139 1.32 -6.54 10.34
N TYR A 140 1.20 -7.56 9.51
CA TYR A 140 1.51 -7.50 8.09
C TYR A 140 0.24 -7.71 7.27
N ALA A 141 0.02 -6.83 6.29
CA ALA A 141 -0.97 -7.02 5.24
C ALA A 141 -0.23 -7.34 3.94
N VAL A 142 -0.52 -8.50 3.37
CA VAL A 142 0.04 -8.94 2.09
C VAL A 142 -0.98 -8.67 1.01
N MET A 143 -0.58 -7.89 0.01
CA MET A 143 -1.42 -7.49 -1.09
C MET A 143 -0.88 -8.04 -2.40
N GLU A 144 -1.77 -8.29 -3.34
CA GLU A 144 -1.40 -8.55 -4.72
C GLU A 144 -0.54 -7.39 -5.24
N ASN A 145 0.49 -7.71 -6.03
CA ASN A 145 1.14 -6.69 -6.84
C ASN A 145 0.51 -6.73 -8.25
N PRO A 146 -0.45 -5.85 -8.53
CA PRO A 146 -1.21 -5.95 -9.77
C PRO A 146 -0.39 -5.65 -11.03
N GLY A 147 0.84 -5.14 -10.88
CA GLY A 147 1.61 -4.66 -12.02
C GLY A 147 1.06 -3.33 -12.55
N GLY A 148 1.01 -3.15 -13.87
CA GLY A 148 0.53 -1.93 -14.51
C GLY A 148 1.39 -0.70 -14.20
N ARG A 149 0.95 0.49 -14.64
CA ARG A 149 1.61 1.78 -14.42
C ARG A 149 0.78 2.69 -13.53
N PRO A 150 1.36 3.49 -12.63
CA PRO A 150 0.62 4.55 -11.95
C PRO A 150 -0.04 5.47 -12.99
N LEU A 151 -1.30 5.85 -12.77
CA LEU A 151 -2.05 6.73 -13.65
C LEU A 151 -1.33 8.06 -13.87
N GLN A 152 -0.66 8.57 -12.84
CA GLN A 152 0.16 9.78 -12.97
C GLN A 152 1.19 9.66 -14.09
N LYS A 153 2.00 8.59 -14.09
CA LYS A 153 3.01 8.35 -15.14
C LYS A 153 2.38 8.05 -16.49
N TRP A 154 1.25 7.35 -16.48
CA TRP A 154 0.52 7.08 -17.71
C TRP A 154 0.04 8.37 -18.38
N LEU A 155 -0.49 9.33 -17.61
CA LEU A 155 -0.90 10.64 -18.10
C LEU A 155 0.27 11.51 -18.58
N GLU A 156 1.43 11.43 -17.91
CA GLU A 156 2.65 12.11 -18.37
C GLU A 156 3.09 11.64 -19.75
N GLU A 157 2.91 10.36 -20.06
CA GLU A 157 3.29 9.75 -21.33
C GLU A 157 2.24 9.92 -22.45
N HIS A 158 0.94 9.88 -22.10
CA HIS A 158 -0.15 9.80 -23.07
C HIS A 158 -1.00 11.07 -23.14
N GLY A 159 -0.83 11.99 -22.18
CA GLY A 159 -1.64 13.20 -22.09
C GLY A 159 -3.08 12.95 -21.62
N THR A 160 -3.97 13.85 -21.97
CA THR A 160 -5.39 13.80 -21.62
C THR A 160 -6.18 12.80 -22.48
N VAL A 161 -7.29 12.35 -21.94
CA VAL A 161 -8.21 11.44 -22.62
C VAL A 161 -9.61 12.06 -22.75
N THR A 162 -10.44 11.50 -23.60
CA THR A 162 -11.85 11.93 -23.68
C THR A 162 -12.63 11.51 -22.41
N PRO A 163 -13.72 12.20 -22.06
CA PRO A 163 -14.56 11.81 -20.92
C PRO A 163 -15.03 10.36 -21.00
N GLN A 164 -15.37 9.87 -22.19
CA GLN A 164 -15.80 8.50 -22.40
C GLN A 164 -14.69 7.49 -22.11
N GLN A 165 -13.45 7.81 -22.54
CA GLN A 165 -12.27 6.97 -22.22
C GLN A 165 -11.98 6.98 -20.73
N ALA A 166 -12.01 8.15 -20.07
CA ALA A 166 -11.80 8.25 -18.63
C ALA A 166 -12.82 7.42 -17.84
N CYS A 167 -14.11 7.50 -18.20
CA CYS A 167 -15.15 6.65 -17.60
C CYS A 167 -14.85 5.15 -17.77
N ALA A 168 -14.53 4.71 -19.00
CA ALA A 168 -14.26 3.31 -19.27
C ALA A 168 -13.01 2.78 -18.52
N MET A 169 -11.98 3.61 -18.38
CA MET A 169 -10.77 3.27 -17.62
C MET A 169 -11.05 3.16 -16.12
N LEU A 170 -11.80 4.11 -15.55
CA LEU A 170 -12.09 4.21 -14.12
C LEU A 170 -13.28 3.39 -13.65
N GLU A 171 -14.11 2.85 -14.53
CA GLU A 171 -15.30 2.06 -14.16
C GLU A 171 -15.01 0.99 -13.09
N PRO A 172 -13.91 0.20 -13.15
CA PRO A 172 -13.62 -0.77 -12.10
C PRO A 172 -13.33 -0.10 -10.75
N VAL A 173 -12.68 1.08 -10.75
CA VAL A 173 -12.38 1.83 -9.53
C VAL A 173 -13.66 2.36 -8.91
N PHE A 174 -14.59 2.90 -9.70
CA PHE A 174 -15.90 3.34 -9.20
C PHE A 174 -16.65 2.19 -8.52
N ASN A 175 -16.71 1.03 -9.16
CA ASN A 175 -17.36 -0.16 -8.62
C ASN A 175 -16.67 -0.65 -7.33
N GLY A 176 -15.34 -0.59 -7.27
CA GLY A 176 -14.56 -0.94 -6.09
C GLY A 176 -14.80 -0.01 -4.92
N VAL A 177 -14.80 1.30 -5.15
CA VAL A 177 -15.07 2.32 -4.12
C VAL A 177 -16.51 2.20 -3.62
N GLU A 178 -17.48 1.98 -4.51
CA GLU A 178 -18.86 1.73 -4.10
C GLU A 178 -18.97 0.49 -3.18
N ALA A 179 -18.28 -0.60 -3.51
CA ALA A 179 -18.24 -1.80 -2.66
C ALA A 179 -17.65 -1.52 -1.28
N MET A 180 -16.62 -0.67 -1.19
CA MET A 180 -16.09 -0.19 0.10
C MET A 180 -17.14 0.62 0.86
N HIS A 181 -17.80 1.55 0.21
CA HIS A 181 -18.81 2.40 0.81
C HIS A 181 -20.05 1.62 1.32
N GLN A 182 -20.41 0.52 0.65
CA GLN A 182 -21.53 -0.35 1.08
C GLN A 182 -21.26 -1.01 2.44
N VAL A 183 -19.99 -1.23 2.79
CA VAL A 183 -19.58 -1.80 4.08
C VAL A 183 -19.07 -0.73 5.06
N GLY A 184 -19.26 0.54 4.75
CA GLY A 184 -18.92 1.65 5.63
C GLY A 184 -17.45 2.06 5.63
N LEU A 185 -16.65 1.58 4.66
CA LEU A 185 -15.26 1.98 4.48
C LEU A 185 -15.15 3.17 3.52
N VAL A 186 -14.24 4.09 3.83
CA VAL A 186 -13.83 5.22 2.99
C VAL A 186 -12.35 5.05 2.68
N HIS A 187 -11.94 5.22 1.42
CA HIS A 187 -10.55 4.98 0.99
C HIS A 187 -9.60 6.11 1.39
N ARG A 188 -10.00 7.36 1.27
CA ARG A 188 -9.29 8.60 1.68
C ARG A 188 -7.99 8.92 0.94
N GLY A 189 -7.52 8.05 0.09
CA GLY A 189 -6.25 8.22 -0.62
C GLY A 189 -6.37 8.09 -2.14
N ILE A 190 -7.52 8.42 -2.72
CA ILE A 190 -7.73 8.31 -4.17
C ILE A 190 -7.00 9.45 -4.87
N CYS A 191 -5.95 9.10 -5.61
CA CYS A 191 -5.16 10.03 -6.40
C CYS A 191 -4.48 9.27 -7.56
N PRO A 192 -3.93 9.95 -8.57
CA PRO A 192 -3.29 9.29 -9.72
C PRO A 192 -2.10 8.40 -9.35
N ALA A 193 -1.42 8.65 -8.22
CA ALA A 193 -0.32 7.81 -7.75
C ALA A 193 -0.80 6.44 -7.23
N ASN A 194 -2.01 6.41 -6.66
CA ASN A 194 -2.64 5.21 -6.08
C ASN A 194 -3.58 4.48 -7.05
N ILE A 195 -3.70 4.96 -8.29
CA ILE A 195 -4.43 4.27 -9.36
C ILE A 195 -3.42 3.70 -10.34
N ARG A 196 -3.56 2.45 -10.68
CA ARG A 196 -2.71 1.76 -11.65
C ARG A 196 -3.49 1.42 -12.91
N ILE A 197 -2.93 1.76 -14.07
CA ILE A 197 -3.48 1.37 -15.37
C ILE A 197 -2.84 0.05 -15.77
N MET A 198 -3.68 -0.96 -15.93
CA MET A 198 -3.29 -2.31 -16.30
C MET A 198 -3.05 -2.42 -17.80
N ASP A 199 -2.40 -3.50 -18.26
CA ASP A 199 -2.11 -3.73 -19.69
C ASP A 199 -3.38 -3.81 -20.55
N ASN A 200 -4.52 -4.14 -19.95
CA ASN A 200 -5.84 -4.12 -20.61
C ASN A 200 -6.52 -2.74 -20.63
N GLY A 201 -5.83 -1.68 -20.21
CA GLY A 201 -6.32 -0.31 -20.16
C GLY A 201 -7.28 0.00 -19.00
N ARG A 202 -7.60 -0.96 -18.13
CA ARG A 202 -8.50 -0.74 -16.98
C ARG A 202 -7.71 -0.29 -15.75
N ALA A 203 -8.34 0.54 -14.93
CA ALA A 203 -7.73 1.03 -13.71
C ALA A 203 -7.94 0.08 -12.52
N ARG A 204 -7.00 0.10 -11.58
CA ARG A 204 -7.08 -0.57 -10.28
C ARG A 204 -6.61 0.38 -9.19
N LEU A 205 -7.37 0.49 -8.12
CA LEU A 205 -7.07 1.33 -6.96
C LEU A 205 -6.24 0.55 -5.95
N THR A 206 -5.21 1.20 -5.43
CA THR A 206 -4.24 0.71 -4.43
C THR A 206 -4.11 1.73 -3.30
N GLY A 207 -3.31 1.44 -2.28
CA GLY A 207 -2.90 2.45 -1.29
C GLY A 207 -3.93 2.66 -0.19
N TYR A 208 -4.49 1.58 0.36
CA TYR A 208 -5.35 1.63 1.54
C TYR A 208 -4.62 2.25 2.74
N ALA A 209 -5.32 3.09 3.51
CA ALA A 209 -4.82 3.73 4.72
C ALA A 209 -5.83 3.65 5.86
N THR A 210 -5.33 3.43 7.08
CA THR A 210 -6.13 3.33 8.31
C THR A 210 -6.54 4.68 8.88
N VAL A 211 -6.27 5.77 8.19
CA VAL A 211 -6.38 7.16 8.67
C VAL A 211 -7.69 7.46 9.39
N GLY A 212 -8.82 6.98 8.86
CA GLY A 212 -10.13 7.25 9.45
C GLY A 212 -10.44 6.51 10.76
N LEU A 213 -9.58 5.57 11.18
CA LEU A 213 -9.74 4.82 12.43
C LEU A 213 -8.88 5.39 13.54
N ARG A 214 -8.20 6.53 13.32
CA ARG A 214 -7.23 7.08 14.25
C ARG A 214 -7.86 7.57 15.52
N THR A 215 -7.35 7.06 16.62
CA THR A 215 -7.61 7.60 17.94
C THR A 215 -6.97 8.99 18.04
N ALA A 216 -7.72 9.98 18.49
CA ALA A 216 -7.20 11.31 18.77
C ALA A 216 -5.94 11.19 19.67
N GLY A 217 -4.86 11.87 19.30
CA GLY A 217 -3.61 11.82 20.04
C GLY A 217 -2.62 10.72 19.64
N SER A 218 -2.92 9.91 18.61
CA SER A 218 -1.97 8.89 18.10
C SER A 218 -0.71 9.48 17.46
N GLY A 219 -0.74 10.77 17.07
CA GLY A 219 0.35 11.41 16.33
C GLY A 219 0.54 10.84 14.92
N LEU A 220 -0.35 9.95 14.48
CA LEU A 220 -0.36 9.47 13.10
C LEU A 220 -0.91 10.59 12.22
N HIS A 221 -0.13 11.03 11.25
CA HIS A 221 -0.56 12.07 10.33
C HIS A 221 -1.23 11.44 9.11
N GLU A 222 -2.27 12.11 8.64
CA GLU A 222 -2.91 11.77 7.37
C GLU A 222 -1.95 12.02 6.22
N GLN A 223 -1.95 11.12 5.25
CA GLN A 223 -1.29 11.38 4.00
C GLN A 223 -2.27 12.13 3.10
N LEU A 224 -2.03 13.44 2.95
CA LEU A 224 -2.82 14.29 2.06
C LEU A 224 -2.17 14.32 0.67
N TYR A 225 -3.03 14.36 -0.33
CA TYR A 225 -2.64 14.45 -1.73
C TYR A 225 -3.14 15.77 -2.30
N GLU A 226 -2.23 16.71 -2.49
CA GLU A 226 -2.56 18.05 -2.98
C GLU A 226 -3.34 18.00 -4.30
N GLY A 227 -4.45 18.72 -4.36
CA GLY A 227 -5.37 18.73 -5.49
C GLY A 227 -6.35 17.54 -5.56
N TYR A 228 -6.19 16.52 -4.71
CA TYR A 228 -7.05 15.32 -4.72
C TYR A 228 -7.71 15.04 -3.36
N SER A 229 -7.06 15.36 -2.26
CA SER A 229 -7.69 15.23 -0.94
C SER A 229 -8.82 16.23 -0.79
N ALA A 230 -9.96 15.76 -0.29
CA ALA A 230 -11.14 16.58 -0.08
C ALA A 230 -10.90 17.63 1.04
N PRO A 231 -11.59 18.79 1.00
CA PRO A 231 -11.38 19.88 1.97
C PRO A 231 -11.48 19.45 3.43
N GLU A 232 -12.42 18.57 3.77
CA GLU A 232 -12.62 18.04 5.12
C GLU A 232 -11.42 17.26 5.65
N GLN A 233 -10.58 16.67 4.78
CA GLN A 233 -9.37 15.95 5.19
C GLN A 233 -8.27 16.89 5.72
N TYR A 234 -8.35 18.18 5.45
CA TYR A 234 -7.46 19.19 5.99
C TYR A 234 -7.89 19.73 7.36
N SER A 235 -9.05 19.29 7.86
CA SER A 235 -9.63 19.72 9.13
C SER A 235 -9.80 18.55 10.08
N THR A 236 -9.39 18.72 11.34
CA THR A 236 -9.62 17.72 12.40
C THR A 236 -11.03 17.81 12.99
N ALA A 237 -11.81 18.84 12.62
CA ALA A 237 -13.15 19.11 13.13
C ALA A 237 -14.26 18.62 12.21
N GLU A 238 -13.95 18.24 10.99
CA GLU A 238 -14.93 17.80 10.00
C GLU A 238 -14.95 16.27 9.88
N PHE A 239 -16.12 15.75 9.55
CA PHE A 239 -16.31 14.32 9.36
C PHE A 239 -16.01 13.95 7.90
N GLU A 240 -15.35 12.83 7.72
CA GLU A 240 -15.13 12.22 6.42
C GLU A 240 -16.19 11.17 6.12
N GLY A 241 -16.51 10.99 4.85
CA GLY A 241 -17.55 10.08 4.41
C GLY A 241 -17.37 9.64 2.97
N ARG A 242 -18.42 9.09 2.39
CA ARG A 242 -18.43 8.69 0.97
C ARG A 242 -18.07 9.85 0.04
N TYR A 243 -18.56 11.04 0.37
CA TYR A 243 -18.31 12.28 -0.39
C TYR A 243 -16.82 12.65 -0.45
N THR A 244 -16.02 12.24 0.51
CA THR A 244 -14.56 12.42 0.52
C THR A 244 -13.91 11.68 -0.66
N ASP A 245 -14.30 10.43 -0.88
CA ASP A 245 -13.81 9.65 -2.02
C ASP A 245 -14.42 10.13 -3.34
N GLU A 246 -15.69 10.55 -3.33
CA GLU A 246 -16.37 11.12 -4.51
C GLU A 246 -15.67 12.39 -5.00
N TYR A 247 -15.26 13.27 -4.07
CA TYR A 247 -14.44 14.45 -4.41
C TYR A 247 -13.13 14.04 -5.07
N SER A 248 -12.42 13.10 -4.45
CA SER A 248 -11.11 12.62 -4.96
C SER A 248 -11.24 11.95 -6.33
N LEU A 249 -12.30 11.16 -6.55
CA LEU A 249 -12.61 10.55 -7.85
C LEU A 249 -12.91 11.61 -8.91
N ALA A 250 -13.68 12.65 -8.56
CA ALA A 250 -13.98 13.75 -9.47
C ALA A 250 -12.72 14.53 -9.85
N ALA A 251 -11.82 14.78 -8.89
CA ALA A 251 -10.53 15.43 -9.12
C ALA A 251 -9.63 14.61 -10.05
N VAL A 252 -9.56 13.28 -9.86
CA VAL A 252 -8.83 12.37 -10.76
C VAL A 252 -9.42 12.40 -12.15
N PHE A 253 -10.74 12.30 -12.27
CA PHE A 253 -11.43 12.38 -13.56
C PHE A 253 -11.15 13.70 -14.27
N TYR A 254 -11.25 14.82 -13.56
CA TYR A 254 -10.94 16.14 -14.09
C TYR A 254 -9.49 16.21 -14.60
N ARG A 255 -8.53 15.70 -13.84
CA ARG A 255 -7.13 15.60 -14.26
C ARG A 255 -6.97 14.81 -15.55
N MET A 256 -7.67 13.69 -15.71
CA MET A 256 -7.60 12.85 -16.92
C MET A 256 -8.11 13.56 -18.16
N VAL A 257 -9.17 14.38 -18.01
CA VAL A 257 -9.84 15.04 -19.13
C VAL A 257 -9.21 16.40 -19.44
N CYS A 258 -8.88 17.20 -18.42
CA CYS A 258 -8.43 18.58 -18.59
C CYS A 258 -6.92 18.75 -18.50
N GLY A 259 -6.19 17.77 -17.98
CA GLY A 259 -4.75 17.87 -17.79
C GLY A 259 -4.31 18.78 -16.64
N LEU A 260 -5.26 19.32 -15.86
CA LEU A 260 -5.04 20.20 -14.71
C LEU A 260 -5.31 19.45 -13.42
N SER A 261 -4.57 19.78 -12.36
CA SER A 261 -4.78 19.26 -11.00
C SER A 261 -5.03 20.41 -10.06
#